data_9692ca2c4481bdc1ffbf04ab6d361df7
#
_entry.id   9692ca2c4481bdc1ffbf04ab6d361df7
#
_cell.length_a   1.000
_cell.length_b   1.000
_cell.length_c   1.000
_cell.angle_alpha   90.00
_cell.angle_beta   90.00
_cell.angle_gamma   90.00
#
_symmetry.space_group_name_H-M   'P 1'
#
loop_
_entity.id
_entity.type
_entity.pdbx_description
1 polymer ?
#
loop_
_entity_poly.entity_id
_entity_poly.type
_entity_poly.pdbx_seq_one_letter_code
_entity_poly.pdbx_strand_id
1 'polypeptide(L)'
;LEGQFQGDVNGATFVSGTLFPINGRSAVRIVSNDAGGLFRAAGVLHNAYGGQMQLTLIPVSTDNSYDGTLEGPALRIRDAPSLALLLDAVSVVGLLSQMDGQGLFFTDVEAQFRLTPDRVIVTQSSAVGPGLGISLDGIYDQTAGTVDFQGVVSPLFLINGVGAILTRPGEGLIGFNFNLRG
;
A
#
# COMPACT_ATOMS: atom_id res chain seq x y z
N LEU A 1 -21.73 17.49 -3.95
CA LEU A 1 -22.34 16.39 -4.68
C LEU A 1 -22.40 15.18 -3.76
N GLU A 2 -23.51 14.49 -3.74
CA GLU A 2 -23.68 13.17 -3.09
C GLU A 2 -24.06 12.16 -4.15
N GLY A 3 -23.59 10.91 -4.00
CA GLY A 3 -23.92 9.86 -4.94
C GLY A 3 -23.28 8.53 -4.57
N GLN A 4 -23.75 7.47 -5.22
CA GLN A 4 -23.16 6.15 -5.12
C GLN A 4 -22.92 5.62 -6.54
N PHE A 5 -21.87 4.84 -6.69
CA PHE A 5 -21.60 4.13 -7.93
C PHE A 5 -21.14 2.70 -7.62
N GLN A 6 -21.38 1.82 -8.57
CA GLN A 6 -20.93 0.43 -8.53
C GLN A 6 -20.52 0.02 -9.94
N GLY A 7 -19.57 -0.87 -10.04
CA GLY A 7 -19.11 -1.38 -11.32
C GLY A 7 -18.07 -2.47 -11.16
N ASP A 8 -17.70 -3.04 -12.29
CA ASP A 8 -16.62 -4.01 -12.39
C ASP A 8 -15.46 -3.40 -13.15
N VAL A 9 -14.25 -3.57 -12.61
CA VAL A 9 -13.01 -3.20 -13.29
C VAL A 9 -12.50 -4.44 -14.04
N ASN A 10 -12.29 -4.30 -15.35
CA ASN A 10 -11.85 -5.38 -16.24
C ASN A 10 -12.76 -6.63 -16.19
N GLY A 11 -14.04 -6.46 -15.85
CA GLY A 11 -15.03 -7.54 -15.80
C GLY A 11 -14.83 -8.57 -14.68
N ALA A 12 -13.97 -8.31 -13.71
CA ALA A 12 -13.61 -9.27 -12.67
C ALA A 12 -13.58 -8.68 -11.26
N THR A 13 -13.16 -7.43 -11.10
CA THR A 13 -12.99 -6.80 -9.79
C THR A 13 -14.14 -5.86 -9.49
N PHE A 14 -14.99 -6.24 -8.54
CA PHE A 14 -16.12 -5.40 -8.11
C PHE A 14 -15.66 -4.21 -7.29
N VAL A 15 -16.21 -3.05 -7.61
CA VAL A 15 -15.95 -1.77 -6.95
C VAL A 15 -17.27 -1.10 -6.61
N SER A 16 -17.37 -0.59 -5.40
CA SER A 16 -18.43 0.34 -5.00
C SER A 16 -17.82 1.61 -4.46
N GLY A 17 -18.50 2.73 -4.68
CA GLY A 17 -18.03 4.01 -4.17
C GLY A 17 -19.17 4.91 -3.75
N THR A 18 -18.83 5.82 -2.83
CA THR A 18 -19.73 6.83 -2.31
C THR A 18 -19.08 8.19 -2.44
N LEU A 19 -19.80 9.13 -3.02
CA LEU A 19 -19.48 10.54 -3.03
C LEU A 19 -20.22 11.21 -1.87
N PHE A 20 -19.53 12.00 -1.07
CA PHE A 20 -20.12 12.71 0.05
C PHE A 20 -19.51 14.10 0.21
N PRO A 21 -20.30 15.11 0.65
CA PRO A 21 -19.80 16.48 0.75
C PRO A 21 -18.93 16.66 2.00
N ILE A 22 -17.77 17.31 1.79
CA ILE A 22 -16.93 17.86 2.86
C ILE A 22 -16.54 19.28 2.50
N ASN A 23 -16.88 20.25 3.35
CA ASN A 23 -16.52 21.67 3.17
C ASN A 23 -16.88 22.23 1.77
N GLY A 24 -18.07 21.86 1.26
CA GLY A 24 -18.55 22.31 -0.06
C GLY A 24 -17.92 21.59 -1.26
N ARG A 25 -17.08 20.57 -1.04
CA ARG A 25 -16.46 19.73 -2.07
C ARG A 25 -16.91 18.29 -1.93
N SER A 26 -16.63 17.46 -2.93
CA SER A 26 -16.98 16.03 -2.90
C SER A 26 -15.77 15.19 -2.52
N ALA A 27 -15.85 14.54 -1.39
CA ALA A 27 -14.96 13.46 -1.03
C ALA A 27 -15.47 12.14 -1.64
N VAL A 28 -14.57 11.17 -1.80
CA VAL A 28 -14.85 9.87 -2.41
C VAL A 28 -14.39 8.77 -1.45
N ARG A 29 -15.25 7.78 -1.22
CA ARG A 29 -14.86 6.51 -0.61
C ARG A 29 -15.07 5.40 -1.61
N ILE A 30 -14.05 4.58 -1.82
CA ILE A 30 -14.06 3.42 -2.72
C ILE A 30 -13.80 2.18 -1.89
N VAL A 31 -14.60 1.14 -2.10
CA VAL A 31 -14.46 -0.16 -1.43
C VAL A 31 -14.43 -1.25 -2.48
N SER A 32 -13.54 -2.22 -2.29
CA SER A 32 -13.47 -3.44 -3.10
C SER A 32 -13.12 -4.64 -2.24
N ASN A 33 -13.52 -5.81 -2.67
CA ASN A 33 -13.11 -7.10 -2.09
C ASN A 33 -11.92 -7.75 -2.82
N ASP A 34 -11.35 -7.07 -3.83
CA ASP A 34 -10.15 -7.48 -4.56
C ASP A 34 -9.23 -6.27 -4.78
N ALA A 35 -8.52 -5.88 -3.73
CA ALA A 35 -7.53 -4.81 -3.76
C ALA A 35 -6.45 -5.05 -4.83
N GLY A 36 -5.95 -6.29 -4.92
CA GLY A 36 -4.95 -6.68 -5.91
C GLY A 36 -5.44 -6.47 -7.34
N GLY A 37 -6.70 -6.82 -7.63
CA GLY A 37 -7.31 -6.56 -8.92
C GLY A 37 -7.37 -5.08 -9.28
N LEU A 38 -7.73 -4.23 -8.32
CA LEU A 38 -7.74 -2.78 -8.51
C LEU A 38 -6.33 -2.21 -8.74
N PHE A 39 -5.34 -2.62 -7.95
CA PHE A 39 -3.95 -2.17 -8.12
C PHE A 39 -3.39 -2.55 -9.48
N ARG A 40 -3.68 -3.78 -9.97
CA ARG A 40 -3.29 -4.21 -11.32
C ARG A 40 -3.98 -3.39 -12.40
N ALA A 41 -5.28 -3.16 -12.26
CA ALA A 41 -6.06 -2.38 -13.22
C ALA A 41 -5.62 -0.90 -13.27
N ALA A 42 -5.23 -0.34 -12.14
CA ALA A 42 -4.67 1.02 -12.04
C ALA A 42 -3.21 1.12 -12.50
N GLY A 43 -2.54 -0.01 -12.82
CA GLY A 43 -1.13 -0.01 -13.19
C GLY A 43 -0.16 0.30 -12.04
N VAL A 44 -0.65 0.24 -10.79
CA VAL A 44 0.15 0.63 -9.61
C VAL A 44 0.98 -0.54 -9.09
N LEU A 45 0.39 -1.74 -9.02
CA LEU A 45 1.02 -2.92 -8.44
C LEU A 45 0.59 -4.18 -9.21
N HIS A 46 1.36 -4.52 -10.24
CA HIS A 46 1.02 -5.63 -11.14
C HIS A 46 1.04 -7.01 -10.47
N ASN A 47 1.77 -7.13 -9.35
CA ASN A 47 2.02 -8.38 -8.63
C ASN A 47 1.15 -8.53 -7.38
N ALA A 48 0.14 -7.69 -7.20
CA ALA A 48 -0.80 -7.72 -6.09
C ALA A 48 -2.00 -8.63 -6.39
N TYR A 49 -2.44 -9.42 -5.39
CA TYR A 49 -3.55 -10.35 -5.52
C TYR A 49 -4.41 -10.37 -4.25
N GLY A 50 -5.73 -10.48 -4.45
CA GLY A 50 -6.71 -10.58 -3.38
C GLY A 50 -6.74 -9.33 -2.50
N GLY A 51 -7.16 -9.51 -1.27
CA GLY A 51 -7.30 -8.45 -0.29
C GLY A 51 -8.59 -7.67 -0.42
N GLN A 52 -8.97 -7.04 0.67
CA GLN A 52 -10.01 -6.02 0.66
C GLN A 52 -9.35 -4.65 0.56
N MET A 53 -10.09 -3.64 0.16
CA MET A 53 -9.58 -2.28 0.10
C MET A 53 -10.67 -1.28 0.46
N GLN A 54 -10.32 -0.33 1.29
CA GLN A 54 -11.03 0.92 1.47
C GLN A 54 -10.08 2.08 1.16
N LEU A 55 -10.45 2.88 0.18
CA LEU A 55 -9.75 4.10 -0.20
C LEU A 55 -10.66 5.30 0.07
N THR A 56 -10.18 6.27 0.83
CA THR A 56 -10.88 7.54 1.05
C THR A 56 -10.03 8.68 0.49
N LEU A 57 -10.63 9.53 -0.35
CA LEU A 57 -10.00 10.71 -0.92
C LEU A 57 -10.78 11.96 -0.48
N ILE A 58 -10.10 12.86 0.21
CA ILE A 58 -10.66 14.12 0.71
C ILE A 58 -10.00 15.28 -0.05
N PRO A 59 -10.78 16.12 -0.76
CA PRO A 59 -10.20 17.25 -1.50
C PRO A 59 -9.64 18.30 -0.54
N VAL A 60 -8.39 18.74 -0.77
CA VAL A 60 -7.70 19.69 0.12
C VAL A 60 -7.53 21.08 -0.48
N SER A 61 -7.47 21.22 -1.80
CA SER A 61 -7.28 22.50 -2.47
C SER A 61 -8.07 22.58 -3.78
N THR A 62 -7.96 23.72 -4.48
CA THR A 62 -8.63 23.95 -5.77
C THR A 62 -7.89 23.37 -6.96
N ASP A 63 -6.70 22.84 -6.77
CA ASP A 63 -5.78 22.31 -7.79
C ASP A 63 -5.94 20.81 -8.05
N ASN A 64 -7.11 20.24 -7.74
CA ASN A 64 -7.41 18.81 -7.86
C ASN A 64 -6.51 17.91 -6.99
N SER A 65 -6.08 18.41 -5.84
CA SER A 65 -5.33 17.62 -4.88
C SER A 65 -6.23 17.03 -3.80
N TYR A 66 -5.88 15.81 -3.34
CA TYR A 66 -6.63 15.05 -2.35
C TYR A 66 -5.70 14.48 -1.29
N ASP A 67 -6.11 14.52 -0.03
CA ASP A 67 -5.54 13.67 0.99
C ASP A 67 -6.22 12.30 0.92
N GLY A 68 -5.41 11.26 0.81
CA GLY A 68 -5.83 9.88 0.67
C GLY A 68 -5.49 9.04 1.89
N THR A 69 -6.40 8.14 2.23
CA THR A 69 -6.18 7.07 3.20
C THR A 69 -6.56 5.75 2.55
N LEU A 70 -5.64 4.79 2.58
CA LEU A 70 -5.84 3.44 2.08
C LEU A 70 -5.75 2.46 3.25
N GLU A 71 -6.70 1.55 3.33
CA GLU A 71 -6.71 0.40 4.23
C GLU A 71 -6.95 -0.86 3.39
N GLY A 72 -6.09 -1.87 3.56
CA GLY A 72 -6.13 -3.06 2.71
C GLY A 72 -5.70 -4.33 3.44
N PRO A 73 -6.58 -5.00 4.20
CA PRO A 73 -6.25 -6.28 4.80
C PRO A 73 -6.16 -7.42 3.76
N ALA A 74 -5.37 -8.45 4.10
CA ALA A 74 -5.25 -9.70 3.36
C ALA A 74 -4.70 -9.59 1.93
N LEU A 75 -3.74 -8.69 1.70
CA LEU A 75 -3.07 -8.51 0.40
C LEU A 75 -1.93 -9.51 0.23
N ARG A 76 -1.78 -10.03 -0.98
CA ARG A 76 -0.67 -10.93 -1.37
C ARG A 76 0.13 -10.32 -2.52
N ILE A 77 1.46 -10.34 -2.38
CA ILE A 77 2.40 -9.92 -3.43
C ILE A 77 3.16 -11.15 -3.93
N ARG A 78 3.15 -11.38 -5.24
CA ARG A 78 3.87 -12.49 -5.91
C ARG A 78 4.85 -11.91 -6.93
N ASP A 79 5.89 -12.69 -7.25
CA ASP A 79 6.83 -12.36 -8.34
C ASP A 79 7.33 -10.90 -8.29
N ALA A 80 7.81 -10.47 -7.11
CA ALA A 80 8.29 -9.13 -6.87
C ALA A 80 9.84 -9.12 -6.77
N PRO A 81 10.58 -9.04 -7.90
CA PRO A 81 12.04 -9.12 -7.89
C PRO A 81 12.71 -8.06 -7.01
N SER A 82 12.19 -6.84 -7.02
CA SER A 82 12.73 -5.75 -6.18
C SER A 82 12.58 -6.05 -4.69
N LEU A 83 11.46 -6.67 -4.30
CA LEU A 83 11.23 -7.08 -2.91
C LEU A 83 12.12 -8.29 -2.55
N ALA A 84 12.32 -9.22 -3.49
CA ALA A 84 13.24 -10.34 -3.31
C ALA A 84 14.68 -9.85 -3.08
N LEU A 85 15.16 -8.90 -3.87
CA LEU A 85 16.48 -8.28 -3.70
C LEU A 85 16.61 -7.57 -2.34
N LEU A 86 15.55 -6.88 -1.91
CA LEU A 86 15.54 -6.23 -0.60
C LEU A 86 15.65 -7.25 0.54
N LEU A 87 14.90 -8.36 0.46
CA LEU A 87 14.92 -9.42 1.48
C LEU A 87 16.24 -10.21 1.50
N ASP A 88 16.85 -10.42 0.33
CA ASP A 88 18.18 -11.03 0.21
C ASP A 88 19.25 -10.16 0.88
N ALA A 89 19.21 -8.86 0.64
CA ALA A 89 20.13 -7.90 1.25
C ALA A 89 20.07 -7.88 2.79
N VAL A 90 18.90 -8.17 3.38
CA VAL A 90 18.75 -8.27 4.84
C VAL A 90 18.93 -9.71 5.38
N SER A 91 19.38 -10.64 4.53
CA SER A 91 19.68 -12.04 4.88
C SER A 91 18.52 -12.81 5.52
N VAL A 92 17.29 -12.54 5.08
CA VAL A 92 16.09 -13.20 5.61
C VAL A 92 15.75 -14.42 4.77
N VAL A 93 16.61 -15.43 4.80
CA VAL A 93 16.53 -16.65 3.98
C VAL A 93 15.18 -17.37 4.10
N GLY A 94 14.56 -17.36 5.28
CA GLY A 94 13.25 -17.99 5.50
C GLY A 94 12.09 -17.33 4.75
N LEU A 95 12.18 -16.04 4.44
CA LEU A 95 11.16 -15.31 3.69
C LEU A 95 11.28 -15.53 2.18
N LEU A 96 12.50 -15.67 1.67
CA LEU A 96 12.72 -15.99 0.26
C LEU A 96 12.07 -17.32 -0.14
N SER A 97 12.13 -18.33 0.74
CA SER A 97 11.48 -19.62 0.48
C SER A 97 9.94 -19.54 0.46
N GLN A 98 9.34 -18.55 1.14
CA GLN A 98 7.90 -18.31 1.07
C GLN A 98 7.49 -17.62 -0.24
N MET A 99 8.40 -16.87 -0.86
CA MET A 99 8.13 -16.22 -2.16
C MET A 99 8.07 -17.22 -3.31
N ASP A 100 8.83 -18.33 -3.25
CA ASP A 100 8.94 -19.32 -4.32
C ASP A 100 7.64 -20.11 -4.61
N GLY A 101 6.62 -20.03 -3.75
CA GLY A 101 5.38 -20.77 -3.94
C GLY A 101 4.12 -19.92 -3.86
N GLN A 102 3.91 -19.21 -2.78
CA GLN A 102 2.65 -18.52 -2.49
C GLN A 102 2.74 -16.99 -2.50
N GLY A 103 3.94 -16.43 -2.55
CA GLY A 103 4.21 -15.00 -2.40
C GLY A 103 4.15 -14.51 -0.96
N LEU A 104 4.43 -13.23 -0.75
CA LEU A 104 4.33 -12.59 0.55
C LEU A 104 2.89 -12.20 0.86
N PHE A 105 2.43 -12.58 2.04
CA PHE A 105 1.11 -12.26 2.52
C PHE A 105 1.18 -11.17 3.59
N PHE A 106 0.39 -10.12 3.40
CA PHE A 106 0.22 -9.03 4.35
C PHE A 106 -1.19 -9.10 4.94
N THR A 107 -1.25 -9.24 6.25
CA THR A 107 -2.51 -9.26 7.00
C THR A 107 -3.13 -7.88 7.09
N ASP A 108 -2.28 -6.85 7.03
CA ASP A 108 -2.68 -5.47 7.15
C ASP A 108 -1.81 -4.56 6.26
N VAL A 109 -2.44 -3.67 5.54
CA VAL A 109 -1.79 -2.66 4.68
C VAL A 109 -2.50 -1.34 4.87
N GLU A 110 -1.75 -0.32 5.25
CA GLU A 110 -2.25 1.03 5.44
C GLU A 110 -1.35 2.04 4.72
N ALA A 111 -1.96 3.08 4.18
CA ALA A 111 -1.21 4.21 3.65
C ALA A 111 -1.96 5.53 3.82
N GLN A 112 -1.20 6.58 4.11
CA GLN A 112 -1.62 7.97 4.05
C GLN A 112 -0.79 8.67 2.99
N PHE A 113 -1.46 9.39 2.10
CA PHE A 113 -0.80 10.03 0.97
C PHE A 113 -1.53 11.29 0.53
N ARG A 114 -0.82 12.14 -0.19
CA ARG A 114 -1.40 13.23 -0.97
C ARG A 114 -1.34 12.90 -2.44
N LEU A 115 -2.50 12.93 -3.10
CA LEU A 115 -2.61 12.81 -4.54
C LEU A 115 -2.69 14.21 -5.14
N THR A 116 -1.80 14.51 -6.06
CA THR A 116 -1.82 15.72 -6.91
C THR A 116 -2.00 15.30 -8.37
N PRO A 117 -2.22 16.23 -9.31
CA PRO A 117 -2.35 15.88 -10.72
C PRO A 117 -1.14 15.13 -11.33
N ASP A 118 0.04 15.35 -10.76
CA ASP A 118 1.32 14.82 -11.27
C ASP A 118 2.03 13.85 -10.32
N ARG A 119 1.63 13.77 -9.03
CA ARG A 119 2.36 13.01 -8.01
C ARG A 119 1.47 12.31 -7.01
N VAL A 120 1.98 11.20 -6.50
CA VAL A 120 1.51 10.58 -5.26
C VAL A 120 2.61 10.75 -4.21
N ILE A 121 2.32 11.50 -3.16
CA ILE A 121 3.25 11.75 -2.05
C ILE A 121 2.78 10.89 -0.88
N VAL A 122 3.46 9.78 -0.66
CA VAL A 122 3.19 8.89 0.48
C VAL A 122 3.84 9.50 1.71
N THR A 123 3.04 9.89 2.69
CA THR A 123 3.52 10.48 3.94
C THR A 123 3.77 9.42 5.01
N GLN A 124 3.04 8.33 4.94
CA GLN A 124 3.19 7.19 5.82
C GLN A 124 2.56 5.97 5.17
N SER A 125 3.24 4.83 5.21
CA SER A 125 2.60 3.55 4.88
C SER A 125 3.20 2.41 5.68
N SER A 126 2.42 1.36 5.84
CA SER A 126 2.86 0.12 6.45
C SER A 126 2.18 -1.07 5.79
N ALA A 127 2.92 -2.17 5.69
CA ALA A 127 2.41 -3.48 5.31
C ALA A 127 2.95 -4.51 6.30
N VAL A 128 2.06 -5.20 7.01
CA VAL A 128 2.41 -6.15 8.07
C VAL A 128 1.91 -7.53 7.71
N GLY A 129 2.80 -8.50 7.77
CA GLY A 129 2.51 -9.93 7.55
C GLY A 129 3.13 -10.82 8.64
N PRO A 130 2.87 -12.13 8.61
CA PRO A 130 3.32 -13.06 9.65
C PRO A 130 4.84 -13.13 9.87
N GLY A 131 5.62 -12.78 8.87
CA GLY A 131 7.10 -12.86 8.93
C GLY A 131 7.80 -11.55 8.58
N LEU A 132 7.06 -10.50 8.23
CA LEU A 132 7.64 -9.28 7.67
C LEU A 132 6.76 -8.08 7.93
N GLY A 133 7.39 -6.98 8.34
CA GLY A 133 6.82 -5.63 8.31
C GLY A 133 7.61 -4.75 7.35
N ILE A 134 6.92 -3.92 6.60
CA ILE A 134 7.52 -2.92 5.71
C ILE A 134 6.82 -1.59 5.99
N SER A 135 7.59 -0.53 6.19
CA SER A 135 7.09 0.84 6.16
C SER A 135 7.82 1.63 5.09
N LEU A 136 7.14 2.54 4.42
CA LEU A 136 7.77 3.44 3.46
C LEU A 136 7.05 4.78 3.38
N ASP A 137 7.82 5.79 2.99
CA ASP A 137 7.35 7.11 2.61
C ASP A 137 8.16 7.61 1.40
N GLY A 138 7.63 8.59 0.68
CA GLY A 138 8.30 9.13 -0.50
C GLY A 138 7.35 9.59 -1.59
N ILE A 139 7.86 9.69 -2.81
CA ILE A 139 7.15 10.29 -3.93
C ILE A 139 7.16 9.35 -5.13
N TYR A 140 6.01 9.21 -5.77
CA TYR A 140 5.86 8.70 -7.12
C TYR A 140 5.47 9.85 -8.05
N ASP A 141 6.32 10.18 -9.01
CA ASP A 141 6.04 11.15 -10.06
C ASP A 141 5.35 10.42 -11.23
N GLN A 142 4.06 10.68 -11.41
CA GLN A 142 3.24 10.03 -12.44
C GLN A 142 3.62 10.50 -13.86
N THR A 143 4.12 11.72 -14.00
CA THR A 143 4.50 12.29 -15.29
C THR A 143 5.84 11.71 -15.78
N ALA A 144 6.81 11.62 -14.88
CA ALA A 144 8.11 11.03 -15.20
C ALA A 144 8.12 9.50 -15.12
N GLY A 145 7.14 8.90 -14.44
CA GLY A 145 7.10 7.47 -14.14
C GLY A 145 8.20 7.04 -13.15
N THR A 146 8.67 7.96 -12.30
CA THR A 146 9.80 7.73 -11.40
C THR A 146 9.37 7.62 -9.94
N VAL A 147 10.14 6.89 -9.16
CA VAL A 147 9.94 6.72 -7.71
C VAL A 147 11.15 7.22 -6.92
N ASP A 148 10.92 7.83 -5.77
CA ASP A 148 11.91 8.13 -4.74
C ASP A 148 11.28 7.82 -3.38
N PHE A 149 11.48 6.59 -2.91
CA PHE A 149 10.97 6.09 -1.63
C PHE A 149 12.10 5.74 -0.69
N GLN A 150 11.86 5.95 0.58
CA GLN A 150 12.67 5.44 1.68
C GLN A 150 11.79 4.62 2.62
N GLY A 151 12.38 3.69 3.34
CA GLY A 151 11.60 2.87 4.24
C GLY A 151 12.43 1.95 5.12
N VAL A 152 11.71 1.15 5.88
CA VAL A 152 12.27 0.15 6.79
C VAL A 152 11.62 -1.19 6.50
N VAL A 153 12.44 -2.21 6.42
CA VAL A 153 12.02 -3.61 6.41
C VAL A 153 12.38 -4.26 7.75
N SER A 154 11.41 -4.89 8.39
CA SER A 154 11.57 -5.50 9.71
C SER A 154 11.15 -6.97 9.68
N PRO A 155 12.08 -7.91 9.85
CA PRO A 155 11.72 -9.31 10.05
C PRO A 155 11.04 -9.50 11.40
N LEU A 156 9.81 -10.00 11.39
CA LEU A 156 8.97 -10.14 12.59
C LEU A 156 9.24 -11.41 13.42
N PHE A 157 10.21 -12.25 13.01
CA PHE A 157 10.48 -13.53 13.71
C PHE A 157 10.91 -13.40 15.16
N LEU A 158 11.35 -12.22 15.58
CA LEU A 158 11.98 -12.01 16.90
C LEU A 158 11.03 -11.37 17.91
N ILE A 159 9.77 -11.11 17.59
CA ILE A 159 8.94 -10.30 18.45
C ILE A 159 7.58 -10.97 18.73
N ASN A 160 7.61 -11.96 19.59
CA ASN A 160 6.42 -12.31 20.37
C ASN A 160 6.19 -11.22 21.44
N GLY A 161 5.49 -10.15 21.08
CA GLY A 161 4.74 -9.33 22.02
C GLY A 161 5.44 -8.17 22.73
N VAL A 162 6.76 -7.93 22.58
CA VAL A 162 7.44 -6.91 23.38
C VAL A 162 7.79 -5.62 22.62
N GLY A 163 7.81 -5.64 21.29
CA GLY A 163 8.26 -4.51 20.47
C GLY A 163 7.19 -3.54 19.98
N ALA A 164 5.93 -3.97 19.94
CA ALA A 164 4.83 -3.20 19.35
C ALA A 164 4.49 -1.88 20.08
N ILE A 165 5.01 -1.68 21.28
CA ILE A 165 4.74 -0.48 22.11
C ILE A 165 5.72 0.68 21.79
N LEU A 166 6.85 0.41 21.13
CA LEU A 166 7.94 1.37 20.98
C LEU A 166 8.23 1.80 19.54
N THR A 167 7.54 1.23 18.55
CA THR A 167 7.80 1.45 17.13
C THR A 167 6.53 1.86 16.38
N ARG A 168 6.69 2.50 15.23
CA ARG A 168 5.56 2.80 14.34
C ARG A 168 4.92 1.49 13.84
N PRO A 169 3.62 1.49 13.48
CA PRO A 169 3.01 0.35 12.81
C PRO A 169 3.86 -0.12 11.63
N GLY A 170 4.22 -1.40 11.58
CA GLY A 170 5.07 -1.97 10.53
C GLY A 170 6.59 -1.96 10.82
N GLU A 171 7.06 -1.29 11.88
CA GLU A 171 8.45 -1.32 12.30
C GLU A 171 8.64 -2.30 13.47
N GLY A 172 9.59 -3.22 13.34
CA GLY A 172 10.02 -4.12 14.41
C GLY A 172 11.18 -3.55 15.22
N LEU A 173 11.61 -4.26 16.28
CA LEU A 173 12.79 -3.89 17.09
C LEU A 173 14.10 -3.91 16.29
N ILE A 174 14.15 -4.67 15.19
CA ILE A 174 15.26 -4.72 14.25
C ILE A 174 14.70 -4.35 12.89
N GLY A 175 15.12 -3.22 12.35
CA GLY A 175 14.72 -2.72 11.04
C GLY A 175 15.94 -2.43 10.17
N PHE A 176 15.80 -2.70 8.88
CA PHE A 176 16.80 -2.39 7.86
C PHE A 176 16.28 -1.27 6.98
N ASN A 177 17.00 -0.16 6.94
CA ASN A 177 16.64 0.96 6.09
C ASN A 177 16.93 0.64 4.62
N PHE A 178 16.06 1.07 3.73
CA PHE A 178 16.27 0.98 2.29
C PHE A 178 15.86 2.28 1.59
N ASN A 179 16.42 2.49 0.40
CA ASN A 179 15.98 3.53 -0.52
C ASN A 179 15.68 2.88 -1.87
N LEU A 180 14.55 3.25 -2.47
CA LEU A 180 14.13 2.81 -3.80
C LEU A 180 14.04 4.02 -4.72
N ARG A 181 14.87 4.03 -5.78
CA ARG A 181 14.90 5.11 -6.77
C ARG A 181 14.87 4.52 -8.17
N GLY A 182 14.08 5.11 -9.05
CA GLY A 182 13.99 4.67 -10.45
C GLY A 182 13.02 5.50 -11.26
#